data_268e0b7f6e51065b8d137eca158168a6
#
_entry.id   268e0b7f6e51065b8d137eca158168a6
#
_cell.length_a   1.000
_cell.length_b   1.000
_cell.length_c   1.000
_cell.angle_alpha   90.00
_cell.angle_beta   90.00
_cell.angle_gamma   90.00
#
_symmetry.space_group_name_H-M   'P 1'
#
loop_
_entity.id
_entity.type
_entity.pdbx_description
1 polymer ?
#
loop_
_entity_poly.entity_id
_entity_poly.type
_entity_poly.pdbx_seq_one_letter_code
_entity_poly.pdbx_strand_id
1 'polypeptide(L)'
;MTRNLGQLSWFFMLPMFLLLAGSAAAAQFSAQMMIKDGEKVVPGRIYVQDGKMRQEFSDAEGQTITIVRPDKKAIWFIMPQERAYVEMPLKKKLPGQFIQVPAEAQAKRLVGQETVAGYQAEKYQVTVREGGGPEIQIIWVATKLGTPVKMTSRGGNFSVEYQSIKEGPQADRLFDLPPGYKKLVSPGLPPSWKGY
;
A
#
# COMPACT_ATOMS: atom_id res chain seq x y z
N MET A 1 62.88 26.18 46.13
CA MET A 1 62.66 24.85 45.62
C MET A 1 61.19 24.65 45.40
N THR A 2 60.73 24.86 44.21
CA THR A 2 59.31 24.77 43.81
C THR A 2 59.24 23.86 42.60
N ARG A 3 58.63 22.69 42.78
CA ARG A 3 58.39 21.72 41.71
C ARG A 3 57.04 21.96 41.08
N ASN A 4 57.03 22.32 39.76
CA ASN A 4 55.87 22.38 38.90
C ASN A 4 55.39 20.95 38.61
N LEU A 5 54.10 20.70 38.88
CA LEU A 5 53.37 19.50 38.44
C LEU A 5 52.56 19.88 37.19
N GLY A 6 52.91 19.22 36.12
CA GLY A 6 52.26 19.41 34.81
C GLY A 6 50.80 18.95 34.80
N GLN A 7 49.97 19.74 34.19
CA GLN A 7 48.59 19.40 33.88
C GLN A 7 48.51 18.43 32.72
N LEU A 8 47.96 17.23 32.98
CA LEU A 8 47.63 16.26 31.96
C LEU A 8 46.22 16.58 31.40
N SER A 9 46.20 17.14 30.20
CA SER A 9 44.99 17.44 29.46
C SER A 9 44.42 16.12 28.90
N TRP A 10 43.32 15.64 29.47
CA TRP A 10 42.54 14.53 28.89
C TRP A 10 41.63 15.10 27.82
N PHE A 11 41.97 14.86 26.56
CA PHE A 11 41.09 15.01 25.44
C PHE A 11 40.01 13.93 25.49
N PHE A 12 38.81 14.28 25.92
CA PHE A 12 37.60 13.45 25.75
C PHE A 12 37.25 13.48 24.27
N MET A 13 37.63 12.47 23.51
CA MET A 13 37.19 12.23 22.16
C MET A 13 35.78 11.64 22.24
N LEU A 14 34.77 12.52 22.12
CA LEU A 14 33.36 12.13 22.06
C LEU A 14 33.13 11.43 20.70
N PRO A 15 32.72 10.15 20.65
CA PRO A 15 32.36 9.55 19.38
C PRO A 15 31.08 10.22 18.88
N MET A 16 31.19 10.96 17.79
CA MET A 16 30.08 11.51 17.04
C MET A 16 29.32 10.34 16.39
N PHE A 17 28.30 9.84 17.08
CA PHE A 17 27.33 8.90 16.52
C PHE A 17 26.58 9.62 15.41
N LEU A 18 27.00 9.40 14.17
CA LEU A 18 26.28 9.81 12.98
C LEU A 18 24.98 8.98 12.94
N LEU A 19 23.90 9.54 13.49
CA LEU A 19 22.56 9.00 13.28
C LEU A 19 22.27 9.13 11.77
N LEU A 20 22.55 8.08 11.03
CA LEU A 20 21.98 7.87 9.71
C LEU A 20 20.47 7.73 9.90
N ALA A 21 19.77 8.87 9.88
CA ALA A 21 18.33 8.90 9.66
C ALA A 21 18.11 8.32 8.26
N GLY A 22 17.94 7.00 8.20
CA GLY A 22 17.51 6.32 7.00
C GLY A 22 16.16 6.94 6.61
N SER A 23 16.14 7.74 5.57
CA SER A 23 14.90 8.12 4.90
C SER A 23 14.21 6.79 4.56
N ALA A 24 13.04 6.53 5.13
CA ALA A 24 12.22 5.42 4.70
C ALA A 24 11.93 5.67 3.21
N ALA A 25 12.71 5.01 2.36
CA ALA A 25 12.49 5.08 0.92
C ALA A 25 11.05 4.61 0.67
N ALA A 26 10.31 5.36 -0.14
CA ALA A 26 8.97 4.96 -0.51
C ALA A 26 9.02 3.55 -1.10
N ALA A 27 8.09 2.69 -0.68
CA ALA A 27 8.10 1.29 -1.11
C ALA A 27 8.07 1.18 -2.64
N GLN A 28 8.97 0.36 -3.18
CA GLN A 28 9.04 0.05 -4.61
C GLN A 28 9.07 -1.47 -4.75
N PHE A 29 8.00 -2.04 -5.29
CA PHE A 29 7.90 -3.48 -5.46
C PHE A 29 6.80 -3.86 -6.45
N SER A 30 6.84 -5.12 -6.89
CA SER A 30 5.69 -5.81 -7.50
C SER A 30 5.35 -7.07 -6.70
N ALA A 31 4.10 -7.51 -6.77
CA ALA A 31 3.65 -8.73 -6.10
C ALA A 31 2.48 -9.37 -6.84
N GLN A 32 2.26 -10.65 -6.59
CA GLN A 32 0.96 -11.28 -6.82
C GLN A 32 0.01 -10.82 -5.71
N MET A 33 -1.23 -10.57 -6.07
CA MET A 33 -2.28 -10.19 -5.13
C MET A 33 -3.41 -11.22 -5.21
N MET A 34 -3.80 -11.73 -4.05
CA MET A 34 -4.91 -12.66 -3.92
C MET A 34 -6.03 -11.97 -3.16
N ILE A 35 -7.17 -11.79 -3.79
CA ILE A 35 -8.40 -11.32 -3.14
C ILE A 35 -9.29 -12.53 -2.92
N LYS A 36 -9.74 -12.70 -1.69
CA LYS A 36 -10.75 -13.70 -1.34
C LYS A 36 -12.01 -12.98 -0.87
N ASP A 37 -13.15 -13.33 -1.45
CA ASP A 37 -14.49 -12.86 -1.06
C ASP A 37 -15.42 -14.08 -0.96
N GLY A 38 -15.72 -14.50 0.27
CA GLY A 38 -16.35 -15.76 0.56
C GLY A 38 -15.53 -16.94 0.02
N GLU A 39 -16.10 -17.67 -0.92
CA GLU A 39 -15.42 -18.78 -1.61
C GLU A 39 -14.70 -18.36 -2.91
N LYS A 40 -15.01 -17.18 -3.41
CA LYS A 40 -14.39 -16.65 -4.64
C LYS A 40 -12.96 -16.19 -4.34
N VAL A 41 -12.03 -16.62 -5.18
CA VAL A 41 -10.63 -16.18 -5.15
C VAL A 41 -10.30 -15.51 -6.49
N VAL A 42 -9.86 -14.25 -6.42
CA VAL A 42 -9.50 -13.46 -7.61
C VAL A 42 -8.00 -13.18 -7.54
N PRO A 43 -7.19 -13.79 -8.42
CA PRO A 43 -5.79 -13.46 -8.52
C PRO A 43 -5.59 -12.13 -9.26
N GLY A 44 -4.57 -11.38 -8.85
CA GLY A 44 -4.20 -10.14 -9.49
C GLY A 44 -2.70 -9.87 -9.37
N ARG A 45 -2.30 -8.71 -9.84
CA ARG A 45 -0.94 -8.19 -9.70
C ARG A 45 -0.99 -6.78 -9.14
N ILE A 46 0.02 -6.44 -8.36
CA ILE A 46 0.21 -5.09 -7.86
C ILE A 46 1.64 -4.61 -8.17
N TYR A 47 1.74 -3.34 -8.51
CA TYR A 47 2.99 -2.61 -8.67
C TYR A 47 2.91 -1.33 -7.85
N VAL A 48 3.95 -1.06 -7.08
CA VAL A 48 4.03 0.13 -6.21
C VAL A 48 5.35 0.83 -6.47
N GLN A 49 5.31 2.15 -6.66
CA GLN A 49 6.48 3.00 -6.77
C GLN A 49 6.16 4.44 -6.36
N ASP A 50 6.91 4.97 -5.38
CA ASP A 50 6.84 6.37 -4.96
C ASP A 50 5.41 6.85 -4.67
N GLY A 51 4.64 6.00 -3.97
CA GLY A 51 3.24 6.24 -3.66
C GLY A 51 2.26 6.02 -4.81
N LYS A 52 2.75 5.80 -6.03
CA LYS A 52 1.93 5.35 -7.18
C LYS A 52 1.61 3.87 -7.01
N MET A 53 0.42 3.47 -7.44
CA MET A 53 0.00 2.06 -7.40
C MET A 53 -0.69 1.70 -8.72
N ARG A 54 -0.43 0.48 -9.18
CA ARG A 54 -1.17 -0.16 -10.26
C ARG A 54 -1.62 -1.54 -9.80
N GLN A 55 -2.89 -1.83 -9.95
CA GLN A 55 -3.49 -3.15 -9.73
C GLN A 55 -4.06 -3.67 -11.04
N GLU A 56 -3.86 -4.94 -11.30
CA GLU A 56 -4.36 -5.64 -12.48
C GLU A 56 -5.13 -6.88 -12.04
N PHE A 57 -6.33 -7.03 -12.54
CA PHE A 57 -7.17 -8.20 -12.37
C PHE A 57 -7.60 -8.73 -13.73
N SER A 58 -7.79 -10.02 -13.80
CA SER A 58 -8.34 -10.68 -14.99
C SER A 58 -9.36 -11.72 -14.55
N ASP A 59 -10.54 -11.66 -15.13
CA ASP A 59 -11.62 -12.63 -14.92
C ASP A 59 -12.23 -13.01 -16.28
N ALA A 60 -13.39 -13.69 -16.25
CA ALA A 60 -14.09 -14.11 -17.46
C ALA A 60 -14.62 -12.92 -18.29
N GLU A 61 -14.82 -11.77 -17.68
CA GLU A 61 -15.32 -10.53 -18.34
C GLU A 61 -14.17 -9.74 -18.98
N GLY A 62 -12.92 -10.04 -18.59
CA GLY A 62 -11.74 -9.43 -19.16
C GLY A 62 -10.73 -8.92 -18.14
N GLN A 63 -9.86 -8.01 -18.59
CA GLN A 63 -8.87 -7.38 -17.73
C GLN A 63 -9.35 -6.03 -17.22
N THR A 64 -9.19 -5.78 -15.94
CA THR A 64 -9.40 -4.48 -15.31
C THR A 64 -8.09 -4.00 -14.69
N ILE A 65 -7.76 -2.73 -14.90
CA ILE A 65 -6.56 -2.11 -14.35
C ILE A 65 -6.97 -0.87 -13.57
N THR A 66 -6.52 -0.79 -12.31
CA THR A 66 -6.66 0.42 -11.50
C THR A 66 -5.30 1.07 -11.31
N ILE A 67 -5.18 2.35 -11.64
CA ILE A 67 -3.97 3.14 -11.37
C ILE A 67 -4.31 4.27 -10.42
N VAL A 68 -3.56 4.34 -9.30
CA VAL A 68 -3.65 5.42 -8.32
C VAL A 68 -2.46 6.35 -8.49
N ARG A 69 -2.73 7.62 -8.73
CA ARG A 69 -1.74 8.70 -8.96
C ARG A 69 -1.94 9.81 -7.93
N PRO A 70 -1.31 9.71 -6.75
CA PRO A 70 -1.39 10.76 -5.73
C PRO A 70 -0.86 12.11 -6.23
N ASP A 71 0.19 12.08 -7.03
CA ASP A 71 0.81 13.25 -7.67
C ASP A 71 -0.15 13.98 -8.62
N LYS A 72 -1.06 13.23 -9.28
CA LYS A 72 -2.10 13.78 -10.16
C LYS A 72 -3.45 13.93 -9.46
N LYS A 73 -3.56 13.55 -8.19
CA LYS A 73 -4.82 13.51 -7.40
C LYS A 73 -5.92 12.74 -8.12
N ALA A 74 -5.56 11.68 -8.84
CA ALA A 74 -6.46 10.92 -9.70
C ALA A 74 -6.35 9.42 -9.48
N ILE A 75 -7.45 8.73 -9.79
CA ILE A 75 -7.53 7.28 -9.96
C ILE A 75 -8.07 7.02 -11.34
N TRP A 76 -7.42 6.14 -12.05
CA TRP A 76 -7.85 5.68 -13.36
C TRP A 76 -8.28 4.22 -13.28
N PHE A 77 -9.49 3.97 -13.73
CA PHE A 77 -10.02 2.63 -13.96
C PHE A 77 -9.99 2.37 -15.45
N ILE A 78 -9.15 1.44 -15.86
CA ILE A 78 -8.85 1.19 -17.27
C ILE A 78 -9.49 -0.14 -17.67
N MET A 79 -10.18 -0.14 -18.79
CA MET A 79 -10.81 -1.29 -19.42
C MET A 79 -10.11 -1.55 -20.76
N PRO A 80 -9.09 -2.43 -20.80
CA PRO A 80 -8.26 -2.64 -21.98
C PRO A 80 -9.06 -3.11 -23.21
N GLN A 81 -10.07 -3.96 -23.03
CA GLN A 81 -10.91 -4.50 -24.09
C GLN A 81 -11.68 -3.40 -24.83
N GLU A 82 -12.11 -2.38 -24.09
CA GLU A 82 -12.86 -1.23 -24.61
C GLU A 82 -11.93 -0.10 -25.09
N ARG A 83 -10.62 -0.21 -24.81
CA ARG A 83 -9.64 0.88 -24.97
C ARG A 83 -10.15 2.18 -24.34
N ALA A 84 -10.71 2.06 -23.14
CA ALA A 84 -11.37 3.14 -22.43
C ALA A 84 -10.91 3.20 -20.96
N TYR A 85 -11.12 4.36 -20.35
CA TYR A 85 -10.89 4.54 -18.91
C TYR A 85 -11.88 5.51 -18.30
N VAL A 86 -12.10 5.34 -17.01
CA VAL A 86 -12.81 6.29 -16.15
C VAL A 86 -11.81 6.95 -15.23
N GLU A 87 -11.88 8.25 -15.08
CA GLU A 87 -11.07 9.02 -14.13
C GLU A 87 -11.92 9.49 -12.98
N MET A 88 -11.44 9.24 -11.78
CA MET A 88 -12.04 9.73 -10.55
C MET A 88 -11.03 10.56 -9.76
N PRO A 89 -11.50 11.61 -9.05
CA PRO A 89 -10.62 12.35 -8.15
C PRO A 89 -10.20 11.44 -6.98
N LEU A 90 -8.91 11.46 -6.66
CA LEU A 90 -8.39 10.80 -5.47
C LEU A 90 -8.90 11.57 -4.24
N LYS A 91 -10.00 11.13 -3.67
CA LYS A 91 -10.51 11.60 -2.39
C LYS A 91 -9.79 10.83 -1.28
N LYS A 92 -9.73 11.40 -0.06
CA LYS A 92 -9.08 10.77 1.10
C LYS A 92 -9.64 9.38 1.46
N LYS A 93 -10.78 9.00 0.87
CA LYS A 93 -11.50 7.76 1.15
C LYS A 93 -11.79 7.03 -0.15
N LEU A 94 -11.03 5.99 -0.44
CA LEU A 94 -11.42 4.99 -1.42
C LEU A 94 -11.36 3.61 -0.77
N PRO A 95 -12.43 2.84 -0.87
CA PRO A 95 -12.43 1.45 -0.46
C PRO A 95 -11.34 0.69 -1.22
N GLY A 96 -10.64 -0.22 -0.55
CA GLY A 96 -9.67 -1.10 -1.21
C GLY A 96 -8.28 -0.52 -1.50
N GLN A 97 -7.95 0.67 -1.01
CA GLN A 97 -6.58 1.19 -1.09
C GLN A 97 -5.70 0.63 0.03
N PHE A 98 -5.06 -0.49 -0.24
CA PHE A 98 -4.17 -1.17 0.73
C PHE A 98 -2.74 -0.62 0.78
N ILE A 99 -2.48 0.58 0.25
CA ILE A 99 -1.14 1.18 0.28
C ILE A 99 -0.78 1.71 1.67
N GLN A 100 -1.79 2.08 2.47
CA GLN A 100 -1.62 2.61 3.81
C GLN A 100 -2.73 2.12 4.73
N VAL A 101 -2.42 2.00 6.02
CA VAL A 101 -3.49 1.87 7.03
C VAL A 101 -4.40 3.09 6.87
N PRO A 102 -5.73 2.91 6.75
CA PRO A 102 -6.64 4.02 6.53
C PRO A 102 -6.42 5.13 7.54
N ALA A 103 -6.20 6.36 7.07
CA ALA A 103 -6.00 7.53 7.94
C ALA A 103 -7.25 7.83 8.79
N GLU A 104 -8.41 7.35 8.34
CA GLU A 104 -9.69 7.47 9.04
C GLU A 104 -9.98 6.31 9.99
N ALA A 105 -9.04 5.40 10.20
CA ALA A 105 -9.20 4.37 11.22
C ALA A 105 -9.45 5.04 12.57
N GLN A 106 -10.68 4.92 13.09
CA GLN A 106 -11.10 5.56 14.34
C GLN A 106 -10.36 5.01 15.55
N ALA A 107 -9.88 3.77 15.44
CA ALA A 107 -8.99 3.14 16.41
C ALA A 107 -8.02 2.23 15.66
N LYS A 108 -6.73 2.40 15.93
CA LYS A 108 -5.64 1.52 15.48
C LYS A 108 -4.97 0.93 16.71
N ARG A 109 -5.01 -0.39 16.86
CA ARG A 109 -4.37 -1.09 17.97
C ARG A 109 -3.43 -2.16 17.43
N LEU A 110 -2.17 -2.11 17.83
CA LEU A 110 -1.21 -3.20 17.60
C LEU A 110 -1.67 -4.44 18.42
N VAL A 111 -1.86 -5.56 17.76
CA VAL A 111 -2.34 -6.81 18.37
C VAL A 111 -1.36 -7.96 18.26
N GLY A 112 -0.23 -7.76 17.57
CA GLY A 112 0.83 -8.77 17.44
C GLY A 112 1.79 -8.48 16.30
N GLN A 113 2.66 -9.46 16.07
CA GLN A 113 3.59 -9.48 14.94
C GLN A 113 3.59 -10.89 14.33
N GLU A 114 3.65 -10.97 13.02
CA GLU A 114 3.67 -12.24 12.28
C GLU A 114 4.56 -12.09 11.05
N THR A 115 5.06 -13.20 10.52
CA THR A 115 5.72 -13.21 9.21
C THR A 115 4.68 -13.44 8.13
N VAL A 116 4.55 -12.49 7.19
CA VAL A 116 3.64 -12.57 6.04
C VAL A 116 4.42 -12.37 4.75
N ALA A 117 4.26 -13.28 3.80
CA ALA A 117 4.97 -13.25 2.51
C ALA A 117 6.51 -13.11 2.63
N GLY A 118 7.09 -13.65 3.71
CA GLY A 118 8.53 -13.55 4.00
C GLY A 118 8.96 -12.27 4.71
N TYR A 119 8.05 -11.38 5.05
CA TYR A 119 8.31 -10.12 5.76
C TYR A 119 7.81 -10.17 7.20
N GLN A 120 8.60 -9.63 8.13
CA GLN A 120 8.11 -9.32 9.46
C GLN A 120 7.05 -8.21 9.33
N ALA A 121 5.87 -8.46 9.85
CA ALA A 121 4.73 -7.56 9.75
C ALA A 121 4.11 -7.31 11.12
N GLU A 122 3.81 -6.06 11.40
CA GLU A 122 3.01 -5.65 12.55
C GLU A 122 1.53 -5.86 12.23
N LYS A 123 0.84 -6.55 13.13
CA LYS A 123 -0.58 -6.86 13.02
C LYS A 123 -1.40 -5.83 13.77
N TYR A 124 -2.23 -5.12 13.05
CA TYR A 124 -3.11 -4.09 13.60
C TYR A 124 -4.57 -4.48 13.49
N GLN A 125 -5.32 -4.27 14.56
CA GLN A 125 -6.76 -4.18 14.50
C GLN A 125 -7.14 -2.73 14.25
N VAL A 126 -7.92 -2.48 13.20
CA VAL A 126 -8.42 -1.16 12.85
C VAL A 126 -9.95 -1.18 12.77
N THR A 127 -10.58 -0.08 13.18
CA THR A 127 -12.01 0.13 12.98
C THR A 127 -12.19 1.16 11.88
N VAL A 128 -12.79 0.77 10.78
CA VAL A 128 -13.14 1.65 9.66
C VAL A 128 -14.64 1.90 9.66
N ARG A 129 -15.08 3.05 9.15
CA ARG A 129 -16.50 3.31 8.88
C ARG A 129 -16.72 3.34 7.38
N GLU A 130 -17.36 2.32 6.89
CA GLU A 130 -17.90 2.27 5.54
C GLU A 130 -19.41 2.27 5.63
N GLY A 131 -20.13 2.66 4.57
CA GLY A 131 -21.55 3.04 4.55
C GLY A 131 -22.59 2.18 5.30
N GLY A 132 -22.20 1.08 5.94
CA GLY A 132 -23.02 0.17 6.75
C GLY A 132 -22.75 0.22 8.26
N GLY A 133 -21.83 1.07 8.74
CA GLY A 133 -21.46 1.13 10.16
C GLY A 133 -19.99 0.84 10.42
N PRO A 134 -19.57 0.70 11.69
CA PRO A 134 -18.19 0.39 12.02
C PRO A 134 -17.83 -1.05 11.68
N GLU A 135 -16.80 -1.23 10.87
CA GLU A 135 -16.24 -2.54 10.53
C GLU A 135 -14.86 -2.71 11.14
N ILE A 136 -14.56 -3.90 11.64
CA ILE A 136 -13.25 -4.24 12.17
C ILE A 136 -12.47 -4.99 11.09
N GLN A 137 -11.29 -4.48 10.80
CA GLN A 137 -10.34 -5.10 9.89
C GLN A 137 -9.04 -5.43 10.64
N ILE A 138 -8.37 -6.50 10.22
CA ILE A 138 -7.03 -6.86 10.68
C ILE A 138 -6.08 -6.60 9.51
N ILE A 139 -5.05 -5.79 9.75
CA ILE A 139 -4.10 -5.36 8.73
C ILE A 139 -2.69 -5.72 9.18
N TRP A 140 -1.91 -6.34 8.31
CA TRP A 140 -0.49 -6.66 8.53
C TRP A 140 0.36 -5.70 7.70
N VAL A 141 1.14 -4.89 8.38
CA VAL A 141 2.05 -3.91 7.77
C VAL A 141 3.46 -4.45 7.82
N ALA A 142 4.05 -4.75 6.67
CA ALA A 142 5.45 -5.19 6.59
C ALA A 142 6.37 -4.06 7.04
N THR A 143 7.16 -4.29 8.10
CA THR A 143 8.02 -3.26 8.71
C THR A 143 9.05 -2.71 7.74
N LYS A 144 9.64 -3.59 6.92
CA LYS A 144 10.64 -3.20 5.90
C LYS A 144 10.03 -2.36 4.77
N LEU A 145 8.81 -2.69 4.33
CA LEU A 145 8.15 -2.03 3.19
C LEU A 145 7.34 -0.80 3.63
N GLY A 146 7.00 -0.69 4.92
CA GLY A 146 6.14 0.36 5.43
C GLY A 146 4.71 0.34 4.86
N THR A 147 4.28 -0.79 4.27
CA THR A 147 2.99 -0.93 3.59
C THR A 147 2.25 -2.19 4.02
N PRO A 148 0.90 -2.19 4.01
CA PRO A 148 0.12 -3.39 4.21
C PRO A 148 0.46 -4.48 3.18
N VAL A 149 0.64 -5.71 3.63
CA VAL A 149 0.87 -6.89 2.79
C VAL A 149 -0.24 -7.92 2.92
N LYS A 150 -1.09 -7.77 3.93
CA LYS A 150 -2.29 -8.58 4.14
C LYS A 150 -3.35 -7.77 4.89
N MET A 151 -4.59 -8.03 4.56
CA MET A 151 -5.76 -7.53 5.28
C MET A 151 -6.84 -8.60 5.29
N THR A 152 -7.64 -8.64 6.36
CA THR A 152 -8.85 -9.45 6.43
C THR A 152 -9.94 -8.71 7.19
N SER A 153 -11.20 -8.92 6.79
CA SER A 153 -12.35 -8.55 7.61
C SER A 153 -12.36 -9.40 8.88
N ARG A 154 -13.00 -8.92 9.94
CA ARG A 154 -13.08 -9.63 11.23
C ARG A 154 -13.64 -11.06 11.10
N GLY A 155 -14.62 -11.25 10.22
CA GLY A 155 -15.23 -12.57 9.96
C GLY A 155 -14.40 -13.47 9.05
N GLY A 156 -13.31 -12.98 8.45
CA GLY A 156 -12.46 -13.74 7.53
C GLY A 156 -13.09 -13.99 6.15
N ASN A 157 -14.29 -13.49 5.89
CA ASN A 157 -14.97 -13.68 4.61
C ASN A 157 -14.32 -12.90 3.48
N PHE A 158 -13.70 -11.76 3.80
CA PHE A 158 -12.94 -10.97 2.85
C PHE A 158 -11.48 -10.88 3.27
N SER A 159 -10.56 -11.10 2.33
CA SER A 159 -9.13 -10.87 2.58
C SER A 159 -8.40 -10.46 1.30
N VAL A 160 -7.32 -9.71 1.49
CA VAL A 160 -6.34 -9.40 0.46
C VAL A 160 -4.97 -9.77 0.99
N GLU A 161 -4.17 -10.47 0.20
CA GLU A 161 -2.81 -10.86 0.56
C GLU A 161 -1.86 -10.71 -0.63
N TYR A 162 -0.69 -10.14 -0.38
CA TYR A 162 0.40 -10.10 -1.35
C TYR A 162 1.31 -11.31 -1.20
N GLN A 163 1.70 -11.88 -2.32
CA GLN A 163 2.58 -13.03 -2.41
C GLN A 163 3.69 -12.77 -3.42
N SER A 164 4.79 -13.50 -3.32
CA SER A 164 5.91 -13.38 -4.27
C SER A 164 6.36 -11.95 -4.48
N ILE A 165 6.50 -11.19 -3.39
CA ILE A 165 6.91 -9.77 -3.42
C ILE A 165 8.34 -9.68 -3.98
N LYS A 166 8.50 -8.84 -5.00
CA LYS A 166 9.79 -8.52 -5.62
C LYS A 166 10.09 -7.05 -5.42
N GLU A 167 11.02 -6.76 -4.52
CA GLU A 167 11.48 -5.39 -4.27
C GLU A 167 12.29 -4.86 -5.45
N GLY A 168 12.20 -3.55 -5.68
CA GLY A 168 12.94 -2.82 -6.69
C GLY A 168 12.08 -1.87 -7.50
N PRO A 169 12.71 -1.01 -8.31
CA PRO A 169 12.03 -0.01 -9.09
C PRO A 169 11.12 -0.63 -10.14
N GLN A 170 9.98 0.01 -10.34
CA GLN A 170 9.00 -0.36 -11.35
C GLN A 170 9.06 0.65 -12.51
N ALA A 171 8.82 0.20 -13.74
CA ALA A 171 8.85 1.09 -14.90
C ALA A 171 7.76 2.16 -14.80
N ASP A 172 8.10 3.44 -14.96
CA ASP A 172 7.16 4.57 -14.83
C ASP A 172 5.94 4.45 -15.75
N ARG A 173 6.12 3.90 -16.96
CA ARG A 173 5.02 3.65 -17.90
C ARG A 173 3.89 2.77 -17.36
N LEU A 174 4.15 1.97 -16.33
CA LEU A 174 3.11 1.17 -15.68
C LEU A 174 2.06 2.04 -14.99
N PHE A 175 2.41 3.25 -14.61
CA PHE A 175 1.55 4.17 -13.88
C PHE A 175 0.97 5.27 -14.75
N ASP A 176 1.09 5.16 -16.08
CA ASP A 176 0.51 6.10 -17.04
C ASP A 176 -0.67 5.47 -17.80
N LEU A 177 -1.53 6.34 -18.31
CA LEU A 177 -2.62 5.92 -19.20
C LEU A 177 -2.04 5.39 -20.52
N PRO A 178 -2.51 4.24 -21.02
CA PRO A 178 -2.09 3.76 -22.33
C PRO A 178 -2.52 4.74 -23.42
N PRO A 179 -1.68 4.95 -24.46
CA PRO A 179 -2.01 5.86 -25.53
C PRO A 179 -3.25 5.40 -26.31
N GLY A 180 -4.07 6.36 -26.76
CA GLY A 180 -5.25 6.09 -27.58
C GLY A 180 -6.46 5.54 -26.83
N TYR A 181 -6.45 5.55 -25.49
CA TYR A 181 -7.62 5.20 -24.70
C TYR A 181 -8.57 6.38 -24.58
N LYS A 182 -9.87 6.12 -24.65
CA LYS A 182 -10.91 7.15 -24.55
C LYS A 182 -11.37 7.33 -23.10
N LYS A 183 -11.46 8.58 -22.66
CA LYS A 183 -12.06 8.88 -21.36
C LYS A 183 -13.58 8.74 -21.45
N LEU A 184 -14.15 7.92 -20.57
CA LEU A 184 -15.59 7.80 -20.41
C LEU A 184 -16.06 8.73 -19.29
N VAL A 185 -17.21 9.37 -19.51
CA VAL A 185 -17.92 10.08 -18.44
C VAL A 185 -18.72 9.03 -17.70
N SER A 186 -18.31 8.74 -16.46
CA SER A 186 -19.01 7.74 -15.65
C SER A 186 -20.22 8.37 -14.95
N PRO A 187 -21.43 7.84 -15.15
CA PRO A 187 -22.56 8.15 -14.30
C PRO A 187 -22.49 7.43 -12.92
N GLY A 188 -21.43 6.70 -12.63
CA GLY A 188 -21.17 5.95 -11.39
C GLY A 188 -20.13 4.86 -11.61
N LEU A 189 -19.65 4.23 -10.52
CA LEU A 189 -18.78 3.07 -10.62
C LEU A 189 -19.53 1.91 -11.28
N PRO A 190 -18.86 1.10 -12.15
CA PRO A 190 -19.43 -0.14 -12.64
C PRO A 190 -19.96 -1.02 -11.49
N PRO A 191 -21.05 -1.76 -11.69
CA PRO A 191 -21.63 -2.60 -10.63
C PRO A 191 -20.66 -3.58 -10.00
N SER A 192 -19.70 -4.10 -10.76
CA SER A 192 -18.62 -4.99 -10.31
C SER A 192 -17.66 -4.34 -9.30
N TRP A 193 -17.69 -3.02 -9.14
CA TRP A 193 -16.77 -2.26 -8.29
C TRP A 193 -17.44 -1.67 -7.04
N LYS A 194 -18.74 -1.90 -6.88
CA LYS A 194 -19.50 -1.43 -5.71
C LYS A 194 -19.32 -2.31 -4.47
N GLY A 195 -18.59 -3.40 -4.60
CA GLY A 195 -18.39 -4.39 -3.55
C GLY A 195 -16.95 -4.61 -3.09
N TYR A 196 -16.00 -3.73 -3.47
CA TYR A 196 -14.61 -3.84 -3.04
C TYR A 196 -14.17 -2.59 -2.27
#